data_915d767911f1d91094b99ea2de950d57
#
_entry.id   915d767911f1d91094b99ea2de950d57
#
_cell.length_a   1.000
_cell.length_b   1.000
_cell.length_c   1.000
_cell.angle_alpha   90.00
_cell.angle_beta   90.00
_cell.angle_gamma   90.00
#
_symmetry.space_group_name_H-M   'P 1'
#
loop_
_entity.id
_entity.type
_entity.pdbx_description
1 polymer ?
#
loop_
_entity_poly.entity_id
_entity_poly.type
_entity_poly.pdbx_seq_one_letter_code
_entity_poly.pdbx_strand_id
1 'polypeptide(L)'
;MTEQLHNENNDEGKDRVSGGEPEAELNNEEHRRKVLENPLVLRVRDIEKSFQGLKAVDKVSFDLHEGEVISIIGPNGSGKSTTINLISGFIAPDSGLIDIDGDPVAGLSAAEVSNRGLARTFQNGRVFAGLTVDENIGLGFHKKLHAQRPFAGLQRFPLLKWVPLLAETAVALFPGLNAHREQREVEQRIGREIDRFRERLESRRNDYAYTLSYANRRRTEIARAHISEPKLLLLDEPTAGMNQSETAEVLQQLQFLKSQGHTMLLVEHKIELVTALSDRVLAMDGGRIIAQGDPDHVRKNPQVVEAYLGKRRETAKKKIDDSRAILSVQNALQQHNQSKVDDTFRDSSKPLLSLHDVDVFYGQVHALRSVSIDVPQGAIVSLLGGNASGKSTTMKTILGLEQPKKGQIFYDSGDITSTSTRHRVISGIAAVPEARRVFAKMSVQENLVIGAYTRKSQSDISYDLEDMYARFPRLKERRNQQAGTLSGGEQQMLAFARALMSHPRLICMDEPTMGLSPRLVEDVLEQIARLRDELGVSVLMVEQQAELALSIADYGYVLQNGSIRLQGPASSLLDNSQVQEAYLGGMREEA
;
A
#
# COMPACT_ATOMS: atom_id res chain seq x y z
N MET A 1 -47.52 -36.82 50.54
CA MET A 1 -48.20 -35.75 51.28
C MET A 1 -47.85 -34.47 50.57
N THR A 2 -48.71 -34.09 49.63
CA THR A 2 -49.72 -33.03 49.70
C THR A 2 -49.07 -31.71 49.68
N GLU A 3 -49.25 -30.99 48.62
CA GLU A 3 -50.31 -30.23 47.97
C GLU A 3 -49.75 -28.82 47.78
N GLN A 4 -49.71 -28.34 46.57
CA GLN A 4 -50.70 -27.54 45.81
C GLN A 4 -50.63 -26.03 46.02
N LEU A 5 -50.59 -25.38 44.88
CA LEU A 5 -51.27 -24.14 44.41
C LEU A 5 -50.57 -22.79 44.78
N HIS A 6 -50.39 -21.81 44.00
CA HIS A 6 -51.25 -21.22 42.96
C HIS A 6 -50.42 -20.24 42.08
N ASN A 7 -50.82 -20.21 40.88
CA ASN A 7 -50.79 -19.14 39.89
C ASN A 7 -51.03 -17.73 40.45
N GLU A 8 -50.29 -16.74 39.93
CA GLU A 8 -50.92 -15.54 39.41
C GLU A 8 -49.90 -14.69 38.59
N ASN A 9 -50.35 -14.36 37.42
CA ASN A 9 -49.90 -13.38 36.48
C ASN A 9 -49.32 -12.10 37.09
N ASN A 10 -48.25 -11.53 36.47
CA ASN A 10 -48.42 -10.21 35.88
C ASN A 10 -47.34 -9.92 34.81
N ASP A 11 -47.86 -9.66 33.67
CA ASP A 11 -47.43 -8.91 32.55
C ASP A 11 -46.95 -7.52 32.99
N GLU A 12 -45.65 -7.18 32.73
CA GLU A 12 -45.17 -5.79 32.61
C GLU A 12 -43.64 -5.82 32.35
N GLY A 13 -43.24 -5.49 31.13
CA GLY A 13 -41.80 -5.34 30.83
C GLY A 13 -41.41 -5.30 29.37
N LYS A 14 -42.30 -4.93 28.48
CA LYS A 14 -41.92 -4.31 27.23
C LYS A 14 -41.87 -2.82 27.44
N ASP A 15 -40.67 -2.25 27.26
CA ASP A 15 -40.29 -0.89 26.86
C ASP A 15 -39.10 -0.41 27.68
N ARG A 16 -37.91 -0.60 27.09
CA ARG A 16 -36.74 0.30 27.26
C ARG A 16 -35.56 -0.18 26.42
N VAL A 17 -35.70 -0.06 25.08
CA VAL A 17 -34.58 0.02 24.17
C VAL A 17 -34.92 1.13 23.16
N SER A 18 -34.70 2.36 23.58
CA SER A 18 -34.61 3.53 22.69
C SER A 18 -34.26 4.77 23.55
N GLY A 19 -32.99 5.05 23.74
CA GLY A 19 -32.59 6.22 24.54
C GLY A 19 -31.11 6.57 24.52
N GLY A 20 -30.32 5.99 23.62
CA GLY A 20 -28.88 6.26 23.57
C GLY A 20 -28.39 7.07 22.35
N GLU A 21 -29.16 7.16 21.28
CA GLU A 21 -28.75 7.86 20.05
C GLU A 21 -28.87 9.39 20.10
N PRO A 22 -29.89 10.02 20.70
CA PRO A 22 -30.00 11.49 20.65
C PRO A 22 -29.00 12.26 21.53
N GLU A 23 -28.54 11.69 22.63
CA GLU A 23 -27.55 12.36 23.52
C GLU A 23 -26.13 12.35 22.95
N ALA A 24 -25.75 11.30 22.24
CA ALA A 24 -24.43 11.20 21.57
C ALA A 24 -24.34 12.13 20.35
N GLU A 25 -25.41 12.29 19.59
CA GLU A 25 -25.48 13.23 18.46
C GLU A 25 -25.46 14.67 18.92
N LEU A 26 -26.21 15.03 19.96
CA LEU A 26 -26.20 16.36 20.57
C LEU A 26 -24.84 16.75 21.13
N ASN A 27 -24.13 15.84 21.77
CA ASN A 27 -22.77 16.06 22.28
C ASN A 27 -21.76 16.27 21.13
N ASN A 28 -21.89 15.56 20.02
CA ASN A 28 -21.05 15.74 18.85
C ASN A 28 -21.28 17.06 18.12
N GLU A 29 -22.53 17.52 17.99
CA GLU A 29 -22.84 18.81 17.37
C GLU A 29 -22.32 19.97 18.23
N GLU A 30 -22.47 19.91 19.55
CA GLU A 30 -21.98 20.93 20.46
C GLU A 30 -20.45 21.01 20.47
N HIS A 31 -19.77 19.85 20.42
CA HIS A 31 -18.32 19.78 20.26
C HIS A 31 -17.86 20.45 18.95
N ARG A 32 -18.51 20.13 17.83
CA ARG A 32 -18.20 20.71 16.52
C ARG A 32 -18.39 22.22 16.48
N ARG A 33 -19.46 22.76 17.11
CA ARG A 33 -19.67 24.19 17.19
C ARG A 33 -18.55 24.87 17.97
N LYS A 34 -18.15 24.32 19.11
CA LYS A 34 -17.03 24.85 19.92
C LYS A 34 -15.72 24.84 19.15
N VAL A 35 -15.43 23.77 18.39
CA VAL A 35 -14.21 23.66 17.59
C VAL A 35 -14.15 24.72 16.47
N LEU A 36 -15.29 25.05 15.84
CA LEU A 36 -15.34 26.09 14.80
C LEU A 36 -15.16 27.53 15.34
N GLU A 37 -15.27 27.74 16.65
CA GLU A 37 -14.96 29.03 17.32
C GLU A 37 -13.46 29.15 17.62
N ASN A 38 -12.68 28.09 17.54
CA ASN A 38 -11.25 28.11 17.78
C ASN A 38 -10.48 28.86 16.68
N PRO A 39 -9.23 29.29 16.95
CA PRO A 39 -8.37 29.92 15.97
C PRO A 39 -8.20 29.10 14.70
N LEU A 40 -8.00 29.79 13.59
CA LEU A 40 -7.77 29.15 12.29
C LEU A 40 -6.31 28.70 12.17
N VAL A 41 -6.08 27.43 11.97
CA VAL A 41 -4.74 26.84 11.79
C VAL A 41 -4.36 26.70 10.32
N LEU A 42 -5.31 26.30 9.44
CA LEU A 42 -5.06 26.20 8.00
C LEU A 42 -6.17 26.91 7.23
N ARG A 43 -5.76 27.78 6.30
CA ARG A 43 -6.64 28.41 5.32
C ARG A 43 -6.20 28.04 3.93
N VAL A 44 -7.11 27.48 3.15
CA VAL A 44 -6.90 27.17 1.74
C VAL A 44 -7.94 27.93 0.91
N ARG A 45 -7.50 28.68 -0.11
CA ARG A 45 -8.39 29.49 -0.97
C ARG A 45 -8.03 29.30 -2.42
N ASP A 46 -8.99 28.79 -3.19
CA ASP A 46 -8.99 28.66 -4.63
C ASP A 46 -7.70 28.09 -5.21
N ILE A 47 -7.13 27.07 -4.54
CA ILE A 47 -5.90 26.44 -5.02
C ILE A 47 -6.19 25.65 -6.30
N GLU A 48 -5.31 25.85 -7.29
CA GLU A 48 -5.36 25.14 -8.55
C GLU A 48 -4.05 24.43 -8.84
N LYS A 49 -4.13 23.29 -9.54
CA LYS A 49 -2.97 22.57 -10.06
C LYS A 49 -3.32 21.77 -11.29
N SER A 50 -2.56 21.99 -12.36
CA SER A 50 -2.69 21.25 -13.61
C SER A 50 -1.39 20.50 -13.92
N PHE A 51 -1.53 19.31 -14.51
CA PHE A 51 -0.44 18.51 -15.05
C PHE A 51 -0.74 18.20 -16.53
N GLN A 52 0.11 18.66 -17.43
CA GLN A 52 -0.03 18.40 -18.88
C GLN A 52 -1.47 18.67 -19.42
N GLY A 53 -2.11 19.74 -18.94
CA GLY A 53 -3.48 20.11 -19.33
C GLY A 53 -4.61 19.45 -18.55
N LEU A 54 -4.33 18.45 -17.71
CA LEU A 54 -5.32 17.88 -16.79
C LEU A 54 -5.35 18.67 -15.48
N LYS A 55 -6.49 19.27 -15.13
CA LYS A 55 -6.70 19.90 -13.83
C LYS A 55 -6.83 18.84 -12.75
N ALA A 56 -5.79 18.65 -11.94
CA ALA A 56 -5.78 17.71 -10.83
C ALA A 56 -6.40 18.31 -9.55
N VAL A 57 -6.33 19.63 -9.38
CA VAL A 57 -7.00 20.41 -8.34
C VAL A 57 -7.54 21.66 -8.98
N ASP A 58 -8.83 21.98 -8.75
CA ASP A 58 -9.56 23.04 -9.40
C ASP A 58 -10.38 23.82 -8.35
N LYS A 59 -9.87 24.99 -7.93
CA LYS A 59 -10.48 25.94 -6.98
C LYS A 59 -10.90 25.30 -5.65
N VAL A 60 -10.02 24.51 -5.06
CA VAL A 60 -10.27 23.92 -3.74
C VAL A 60 -10.09 24.98 -2.66
N SER A 61 -11.12 25.14 -1.81
CA SER A 61 -11.15 26.10 -0.70
C SER A 61 -11.74 25.46 0.54
N PHE A 62 -11.06 25.58 1.68
CA PHE A 62 -11.56 25.17 3.00
C PHE A 62 -10.72 25.78 4.12
N ASP A 63 -11.27 25.78 5.32
CA ASP A 63 -10.62 26.18 6.57
C ASP A 63 -10.48 24.98 7.50
N LEU A 64 -9.46 25.00 8.39
CA LEU A 64 -9.28 24.01 9.44
C LEU A 64 -8.92 24.76 10.73
N HIS A 65 -9.71 24.54 11.78
CA HIS A 65 -9.58 25.19 13.07
C HIS A 65 -8.74 24.37 14.05
N GLU A 66 -8.23 25.03 15.10
CA GLU A 66 -7.44 24.38 16.15
C GLU A 66 -8.26 23.28 16.85
N GLY A 67 -7.68 22.08 16.98
CA GLY A 67 -8.34 20.90 17.53
C GLY A 67 -9.33 20.22 16.58
N GLU A 68 -9.56 20.74 15.37
CA GLU A 68 -10.44 20.13 14.39
C GLU A 68 -9.74 18.97 13.67
N VAL A 69 -10.53 17.93 13.38
CA VAL A 69 -10.11 16.80 12.53
C VAL A 69 -10.93 16.79 11.26
N ILE A 70 -10.27 17.10 10.13
CA ILE A 70 -10.89 17.03 8.80
C ILE A 70 -10.37 15.81 8.05
N SER A 71 -11.28 15.05 7.43
CA SER A 71 -10.91 14.03 6.46
C SER A 71 -11.26 14.42 5.04
N ILE A 72 -10.33 14.21 4.12
CA ILE A 72 -10.55 14.32 2.68
C ILE A 72 -10.83 12.94 2.13
N ILE A 73 -12.01 12.74 1.53
CA ILE A 73 -12.43 11.50 0.90
C ILE A 73 -12.68 11.70 -0.60
N GLY A 74 -12.78 10.62 -1.35
CA GLY A 74 -13.11 10.65 -2.77
C GLY A 74 -12.49 9.48 -3.54
N PRO A 75 -12.94 9.22 -4.76
CA PRO A 75 -12.41 8.13 -5.59
C PRO A 75 -10.94 8.36 -5.99
N ASN A 76 -10.30 7.33 -6.51
CA ASN A 76 -8.94 7.45 -7.04
C ASN A 76 -8.90 8.46 -8.20
N GLY A 77 -7.90 9.34 -8.18
CA GLY A 77 -7.75 10.42 -9.17
C GLY A 77 -8.61 11.66 -8.89
N SER A 78 -9.31 11.75 -7.75
CA SER A 78 -10.13 12.92 -7.39
C SER A 78 -9.33 14.15 -6.96
N GLY A 79 -7.99 14.07 -6.83
CA GLY A 79 -7.14 15.20 -6.46
C GLY A 79 -6.66 15.24 -5.01
N LYS A 80 -7.07 14.29 -4.13
CA LYS A 80 -6.73 14.25 -2.69
C LYS A 80 -5.23 14.35 -2.41
N SER A 81 -4.44 13.43 -2.97
CA SER A 81 -2.99 13.40 -2.77
C SER A 81 -2.30 14.63 -3.36
N THR A 82 -2.83 15.20 -4.45
CA THR A 82 -2.34 16.46 -5.02
C THR A 82 -2.61 17.62 -4.06
N THR A 83 -3.81 17.71 -3.50
CA THR A 83 -4.18 18.74 -2.50
C THR A 83 -3.25 18.70 -1.29
N ILE A 84 -3.00 17.52 -0.73
CA ILE A 84 -2.05 17.33 0.38
C ILE A 84 -0.62 17.74 -0.02
N ASN A 85 -0.18 17.40 -1.23
CA ASN A 85 1.15 17.78 -1.74
C ASN A 85 1.30 19.29 -1.90
N LEU A 86 0.24 20.00 -2.30
CA LEU A 86 0.21 21.45 -2.37
C LEU A 86 0.30 22.08 -0.98
N ILE A 87 -0.51 21.63 -0.02
CA ILE A 87 -0.52 22.15 1.37
C ILE A 87 0.83 21.92 2.05
N SER A 88 1.47 20.78 1.81
CA SER A 88 2.75 20.43 2.45
C SER A 88 4.00 20.92 1.72
N GLY A 89 3.85 21.68 0.62
CA GLY A 89 4.97 22.29 -0.10
C GLY A 89 5.80 21.30 -0.94
N PHE A 90 5.28 20.09 -1.21
CA PHE A 90 5.91 19.13 -2.13
C PHE A 90 5.71 19.51 -3.59
N ILE A 91 4.63 20.23 -3.90
CA ILE A 91 4.29 20.76 -5.22
C ILE A 91 3.81 22.20 -5.01
N ALA A 92 4.25 23.13 -5.83
CA ALA A 92 3.74 24.49 -5.81
C ALA A 92 2.38 24.54 -6.52
N PRO A 93 1.37 25.29 -5.99
CA PRO A 93 0.13 25.56 -6.68
C PRO A 93 0.39 26.43 -7.92
N ASP A 94 -0.49 26.31 -8.92
CA ASP A 94 -0.47 27.20 -10.09
C ASP A 94 -1.16 28.54 -9.76
N SER A 95 -2.17 28.52 -8.86
CA SER A 95 -2.85 29.69 -8.31
C SER A 95 -3.48 29.37 -6.94
N GLY A 96 -3.97 30.40 -6.24
CA GLY A 96 -4.60 30.31 -4.95
C GLY A 96 -3.68 30.61 -3.77
N LEU A 97 -4.24 30.56 -2.55
CA LEU A 97 -3.55 30.86 -1.30
C LEU A 97 -3.62 29.69 -0.33
N ILE A 98 -2.53 29.49 0.40
CA ILE A 98 -2.43 28.53 1.50
C ILE A 98 -1.73 29.25 2.64
N ASP A 99 -2.42 29.38 3.80
CA ASP A 99 -1.86 29.98 5.01
C ASP A 99 -1.89 28.96 6.15
N ILE A 100 -0.83 28.90 6.92
CA ILE A 100 -0.76 28.12 8.16
C ILE A 100 -0.55 29.10 9.32
N ASP A 101 -1.51 29.17 10.24
CA ASP A 101 -1.50 30.07 11.39
C ASP A 101 -1.26 31.55 10.99
N GLY A 102 -1.87 31.98 9.86
CA GLY A 102 -1.73 33.31 9.31
C GLY A 102 -0.47 33.56 8.47
N ASP A 103 0.45 32.61 8.41
CA ASP A 103 1.65 32.69 7.58
C ASP A 103 1.40 32.10 6.18
N PRO A 104 1.62 32.85 5.09
CA PRO A 104 1.48 32.30 3.74
C PRO A 104 2.57 31.29 3.45
N VAL A 105 2.13 30.10 2.95
CA VAL A 105 3.03 28.98 2.66
C VAL A 105 2.97 28.54 1.19
N ALA A 106 2.09 29.09 0.38
CA ALA A 106 1.97 28.75 -1.02
C ALA A 106 3.31 28.96 -1.77
N GLY A 107 3.79 27.92 -2.44
CA GLY A 107 5.06 27.96 -3.19
C GLY A 107 6.33 27.82 -2.35
N LEU A 108 6.23 27.69 -1.04
CA LEU A 108 7.37 27.37 -0.17
C LEU A 108 7.74 25.90 -0.31
N SER A 109 9.00 25.58 -0.03
CA SER A 109 9.48 24.18 0.02
C SER A 109 8.89 23.44 1.23
N ALA A 110 8.80 22.11 1.13
CA ALA A 110 8.29 21.27 2.22
C ALA A 110 9.06 21.47 3.56
N ALA A 111 10.35 21.80 3.51
CA ALA A 111 11.15 22.12 4.69
C ALA A 111 10.70 23.44 5.34
N GLU A 112 10.42 24.46 4.54
CA GLU A 112 9.94 25.77 5.03
C GLU A 112 8.52 25.66 5.59
N VAL A 113 7.61 24.93 4.91
CA VAL A 113 6.26 24.64 5.40
C VAL A 113 6.31 23.89 6.72
N SER A 114 7.17 22.87 6.82
CA SER A 114 7.35 22.13 8.07
C SER A 114 7.90 23.00 9.21
N ASN A 115 8.72 24.03 8.93
CA ASN A 115 9.21 24.96 9.95
C ASN A 115 8.10 25.88 10.49
N ARG A 116 6.97 26.00 9.78
CA ARG A 116 5.78 26.74 10.23
C ARG A 116 4.78 25.89 11.03
N GLY A 117 5.19 24.66 11.38
CA GLY A 117 4.43 23.81 12.31
C GLY A 117 3.60 22.72 11.62
N LEU A 118 3.81 22.43 10.33
CA LEU A 118 3.20 21.28 9.67
C LEU A 118 4.10 20.04 9.80
N ALA A 119 3.54 18.92 10.28
CA ALA A 119 4.14 17.60 10.16
C ALA A 119 3.30 16.70 9.25
N ARG A 120 3.94 15.80 8.50
CA ARG A 120 3.25 14.91 7.56
C ARG A 120 3.77 13.49 7.65
N THR A 121 2.84 12.52 7.55
CA THR A 121 3.14 11.13 7.21
C THR A 121 2.96 10.89 5.71
N PHE A 122 3.50 9.79 5.19
CA PHE A 122 3.46 9.46 3.76
C PHE A 122 2.76 8.12 3.55
N GLN A 123 2.07 7.96 2.42
CA GLN A 123 1.33 6.75 2.07
C GLN A 123 2.16 5.45 2.18
N ASN A 124 3.43 5.49 1.84
CA ASN A 124 4.35 4.33 1.85
C ASN A 124 5.26 4.30 3.09
N GLY A 125 4.75 4.48 4.30
CA GLY A 125 5.45 4.31 5.58
C GLY A 125 6.96 4.58 5.52
N ARG A 126 7.38 5.85 5.36
CA ARG A 126 8.79 6.21 5.17
C ARG A 126 9.55 6.25 6.50
N VAL A 127 9.88 5.07 7.03
CA VAL A 127 10.84 4.96 8.13
C VAL A 127 12.26 4.76 7.59
N PHE A 128 13.25 5.21 8.33
CA PHE A 128 14.65 4.96 8.01
C PHE A 128 14.99 3.53 8.44
N ALA A 129 15.10 2.64 7.47
CA ALA A 129 15.22 1.20 7.70
C ALA A 129 16.40 0.80 8.58
N GLY A 130 17.54 1.48 8.43
CA GLY A 130 18.77 1.23 9.18
C GLY A 130 18.85 1.93 10.55
N LEU A 131 17.78 2.59 11.00
CA LEU A 131 17.67 3.20 12.31
C LEU A 131 16.70 2.40 13.20
N THR A 132 16.92 2.45 14.50
CA THR A 132 16.01 1.87 15.50
C THR A 132 14.69 2.66 15.57
N VAL A 133 13.70 2.14 16.31
CA VAL A 133 12.43 2.85 16.56
C VAL A 133 12.70 4.19 17.25
N ASP A 134 13.51 4.18 18.31
CA ASP A 134 13.86 5.39 19.08
C ASP A 134 14.55 6.44 18.20
N GLU A 135 15.54 6.03 17.42
CA GLU A 135 16.24 6.93 16.49
C GLU A 135 15.31 7.49 15.41
N ASN A 136 14.42 6.66 14.86
CA ASN A 136 13.41 7.12 13.90
C ASN A 136 12.50 8.19 14.50
N ILE A 137 11.98 7.97 15.70
CA ILE A 137 11.11 8.92 16.40
C ILE A 137 11.90 10.21 16.71
N GLY A 138 13.13 10.09 17.26
CA GLY A 138 13.99 11.21 17.61
C GLY A 138 14.32 12.14 16.43
N LEU A 139 14.42 11.61 15.20
CA LEU A 139 14.59 12.42 13.99
C LEU A 139 13.49 13.46 13.79
N GLY A 140 12.25 13.19 14.23
CA GLY A 140 11.14 14.15 14.16
C GLY A 140 11.39 15.42 14.98
N PHE A 141 12.18 15.33 16.03
CA PHE A 141 12.52 16.47 16.89
C PHE A 141 13.78 17.24 16.45
N HIS A 142 14.51 16.74 15.48
CA HIS A 142 15.82 17.25 15.05
C HIS A 142 15.84 18.77 14.73
N LYS A 143 14.75 19.34 14.25
CA LYS A 143 14.64 20.77 13.93
C LYS A 143 14.67 21.67 15.16
N LYS A 144 14.26 21.19 16.32
CA LYS A 144 14.21 21.92 17.59
C LYS A 144 15.54 21.83 18.38
N LEU A 145 16.54 21.09 17.86
CA LEU A 145 17.86 20.97 18.46
C LEU A 145 18.73 22.18 18.05
N HIS A 146 18.98 23.07 19.00
CA HIS A 146 19.77 24.27 18.76
C HIS A 146 21.19 24.18 19.37
N ALA A 147 21.33 23.59 20.56
CA ALA A 147 22.62 23.49 21.23
C ALA A 147 23.57 22.51 20.52
N GLN A 148 23.05 21.52 19.79
CA GLN A 148 23.84 20.60 18.97
C GLN A 148 24.21 21.18 17.60
N ARG A 149 23.66 22.34 17.23
CA ARG A 149 23.88 23.01 15.94
C ARG A 149 24.30 24.47 16.11
N PRO A 150 25.43 24.73 16.77
CA PRO A 150 25.90 26.09 16.93
C PRO A 150 26.21 26.70 15.56
N PHE A 151 25.86 27.97 15.40
CA PHE A 151 26.09 28.75 14.19
C PHE A 151 25.38 28.25 12.91
N ALA A 152 24.30 27.47 13.02
CA ALA A 152 23.55 26.94 11.88
C ALA A 152 23.15 28.06 10.86
N GLY A 153 22.87 29.28 11.31
CA GLY A 153 22.58 30.44 10.46
C GLY A 153 23.70 30.81 9.47
N LEU A 154 24.95 30.47 9.76
CA LEU A 154 26.08 30.73 8.89
C LEU A 154 26.15 29.79 7.67
N GLN A 155 25.38 28.70 7.64
CA GLN A 155 25.27 27.81 6.48
C GLN A 155 24.72 28.53 5.23
N ARG A 156 24.03 29.66 5.41
CA ARG A 156 23.53 30.50 4.30
C ARG A 156 24.64 31.21 3.52
N PHE A 157 25.81 31.37 4.11
CA PHE A 157 26.95 32.05 3.49
C PHE A 157 27.94 31.04 2.91
N PRO A 158 28.18 31.01 1.59
CA PRO A 158 29.01 29.99 0.92
C PRO A 158 30.42 29.87 1.50
N LEU A 159 31.04 30.99 1.90
CA LEU A 159 32.39 31.08 2.45
C LEU A 159 32.49 30.63 3.91
N LEU A 160 31.35 30.57 4.66
CA LEU A 160 31.32 30.25 6.08
C LEU A 160 30.67 28.89 6.41
N LYS A 161 30.34 28.10 5.39
CA LYS A 161 29.66 26.80 5.55
C LYS A 161 30.43 25.80 6.43
N TRP A 162 31.75 25.92 6.51
CA TRP A 162 32.61 25.03 7.30
C TRP A 162 32.58 25.33 8.81
N VAL A 163 32.22 26.58 9.21
CA VAL A 163 32.19 26.99 10.64
C VAL A 163 31.15 26.20 11.45
N PRO A 164 29.88 26.08 11.02
CA PRO A 164 28.91 25.22 11.68
C PRO A 164 29.37 23.76 11.75
N LEU A 165 29.99 23.23 10.70
CA LEU A 165 30.45 21.84 10.64
C LEU A 165 31.51 21.55 11.70
N LEU A 166 32.52 22.44 11.85
CA LEU A 166 33.53 22.32 12.89
C LEU A 166 32.95 22.47 14.29
N ALA A 167 32.01 23.40 14.47
CA ALA A 167 31.35 23.62 15.75
C ALA A 167 30.45 22.44 16.14
N GLU A 168 29.70 21.86 15.20
CA GLU A 168 28.92 20.63 15.40
C GLU A 168 29.83 19.45 15.78
N THR A 169 30.99 19.31 15.12
CA THR A 169 31.98 18.28 15.44
C THR A 169 32.57 18.48 16.85
N ALA A 170 32.87 19.72 17.23
CA ALA A 170 33.36 20.04 18.55
C ALA A 170 32.31 19.74 19.65
N VAL A 171 31.02 20.07 19.40
CA VAL A 171 29.92 19.74 20.33
C VAL A 171 29.71 18.23 20.42
N ALA A 172 29.86 17.49 19.32
CA ALA A 172 29.75 16.03 19.33
C ALA A 172 30.85 15.36 20.13
N LEU A 173 32.09 15.91 20.08
CA LEU A 173 33.23 15.39 20.86
C LEU A 173 33.19 15.83 22.32
N PHE A 174 32.74 17.04 22.61
CA PHE A 174 32.67 17.66 23.93
C PHE A 174 31.30 18.26 24.18
N PRO A 175 30.28 17.46 24.46
CA PRO A 175 28.91 17.96 24.64
C PRO A 175 28.81 18.81 25.88
N GLY A 176 28.47 20.10 25.72
CA GLY A 176 28.25 21.02 26.82
C GLY A 176 26.93 20.72 27.58
N LEU A 177 26.74 21.36 28.74
CA LEU A 177 25.54 21.18 29.58
C LEU A 177 24.21 21.38 28.82
N ASN A 178 24.18 22.29 27.86
CA ASN A 178 22.99 22.55 27.05
C ASN A 178 22.71 21.40 26.08
N ALA A 179 23.73 20.81 25.48
CA ALA A 179 23.58 19.64 24.60
C ALA A 179 23.06 18.41 25.39
N HIS A 180 23.55 18.20 26.60
CA HIS A 180 23.04 17.14 27.49
C HIS A 180 21.59 17.39 27.95
N ARG A 181 21.17 18.65 28.13
CA ARG A 181 19.78 18.98 28.45
C ARG A 181 18.87 18.69 27.26
N GLU A 182 19.26 19.12 26.06
CA GLU A 182 18.51 18.81 24.83
C GLU A 182 18.38 17.31 24.61
N GLN A 183 19.47 16.56 24.81
CA GLN A 183 19.44 15.10 24.65
C GLN A 183 18.46 14.44 25.63
N ARG A 184 18.47 14.83 26.91
CA ARG A 184 17.50 14.32 27.89
C ARG A 184 16.05 14.71 27.53
N GLU A 185 15.85 15.91 27.01
CA GLU A 185 14.52 16.32 26.53
C GLU A 185 14.05 15.43 25.39
N VAL A 186 14.90 15.14 24.40
CA VAL A 186 14.60 14.21 23.31
C VAL A 186 14.23 12.83 23.84
N GLU A 187 15.04 12.27 24.74
CA GLU A 187 14.81 10.95 25.35
C GLU A 187 13.46 10.91 26.10
N GLN A 188 13.13 11.96 26.86
CA GLN A 188 11.84 12.07 27.54
C GLN A 188 10.66 12.18 26.57
N ARG A 189 10.83 12.91 25.45
CA ARG A 189 9.80 13.03 24.41
C ARG A 189 9.62 11.73 23.67
N ILE A 190 10.71 11.04 23.31
CA ILE A 190 10.64 9.69 22.72
C ILE A 190 9.90 8.75 23.66
N GLY A 191 10.20 8.77 24.97
CA GLY A 191 9.51 7.97 25.97
C GLY A 191 8.01 8.22 25.95
N ARG A 192 7.58 9.50 25.96
CA ARG A 192 6.15 9.87 25.89
C ARG A 192 5.46 9.40 24.61
N GLU A 193 6.14 9.51 23.47
CA GLU A 193 5.58 9.01 22.21
C GLU A 193 5.45 7.49 22.21
N ILE A 194 6.43 6.78 22.76
CA ILE A 194 6.38 5.31 22.87
C ILE A 194 5.29 4.88 23.85
N ASP A 195 5.08 5.58 24.96
CA ASP A 195 4.01 5.28 25.92
C ASP A 195 2.62 5.35 25.27
N ARG A 196 2.42 6.22 24.27
CA ARG A 196 1.18 6.29 23.48
C ARG A 196 0.93 5.01 22.66
N PHE A 197 2.01 4.32 22.25
CA PHE A 197 1.99 3.07 21.48
C PHE A 197 2.53 1.88 22.29
N ARG A 198 2.42 1.96 23.65
CA ARG A 198 3.13 1.14 24.62
C ARG A 198 3.14 -0.34 24.30
N GLU A 199 1.97 -0.93 24.07
CA GLU A 199 1.82 -2.37 23.83
C GLU A 199 2.56 -2.85 22.57
N ARG A 200 2.86 -1.98 21.62
CA ARG A 200 3.38 -2.33 20.29
C ARG A 200 4.80 -1.85 20.02
N LEU A 201 5.22 -0.74 20.63
CA LEU A 201 6.53 -0.14 20.35
C LEU A 201 7.51 -0.26 21.53
N GLU A 202 7.05 -0.33 22.79
CA GLU A 202 7.92 -0.32 23.97
C GLU A 202 8.95 -1.48 23.95
N SER A 203 8.49 -2.69 23.66
CA SER A 203 9.37 -3.87 23.58
C SER A 203 10.30 -3.86 22.36
N ARG A 204 10.10 -2.91 21.42
CA ARG A 204 10.80 -2.83 20.13
C ARG A 204 11.62 -1.56 19.95
N ARG A 205 11.84 -0.80 21.02
CA ARG A 205 12.53 0.49 20.97
C ARG A 205 13.89 0.43 20.26
N ASN A 206 14.64 -0.65 20.50
CA ASN A 206 15.96 -0.89 19.94
C ASN A 206 15.94 -1.73 18.65
N ASP A 207 14.74 -2.15 18.18
CA ASP A 207 14.62 -2.90 16.93
C ASP A 207 14.86 -1.97 15.74
N TYR A 208 15.60 -2.44 14.76
CA TYR A 208 15.77 -1.71 13.50
C TYR A 208 14.45 -1.68 12.73
N ALA A 209 14.13 -0.53 12.12
CA ALA A 209 12.86 -0.35 11.44
C ALA A 209 12.62 -1.33 10.28
N TYR A 210 13.67 -1.89 9.66
CA TYR A 210 13.50 -2.92 8.63
C TYR A 210 12.96 -4.25 9.18
N THR A 211 13.09 -4.53 10.49
CA THR A 211 12.57 -5.76 11.13
C THR A 211 11.11 -5.65 11.55
N LEU A 212 10.57 -4.43 11.59
CA LEU A 212 9.21 -4.18 12.04
C LEU A 212 8.16 -4.64 11.02
N SER A 213 6.99 -5.07 11.52
CA SER A 213 5.79 -5.23 10.70
C SER A 213 5.38 -3.90 10.07
N TYR A 214 4.59 -3.96 9.00
CA TYR A 214 4.09 -2.77 8.32
C TYR A 214 3.35 -1.82 9.29
N ALA A 215 2.48 -2.36 10.13
CA ALA A 215 1.74 -1.60 11.13
C ALA A 215 2.66 -0.90 12.15
N ASN A 216 3.70 -1.57 12.64
CA ASN A 216 4.65 -0.95 13.57
C ASN A 216 5.52 0.12 12.91
N ARG A 217 5.90 -0.06 11.63
CA ARG A 217 6.55 1.03 10.85
C ARG A 217 5.66 2.26 10.77
N ARG A 218 4.36 2.05 10.54
CA ARG A 218 3.39 3.14 10.45
C ARG A 218 3.21 3.87 11.78
N ARG A 219 3.13 3.12 12.90
CA ARG A 219 3.09 3.70 14.26
C ARG A 219 4.35 4.53 14.54
N THR A 220 5.52 4.01 14.19
CA THR A 220 6.81 4.73 14.32
C THR A 220 6.81 6.01 13.47
N GLU A 221 6.22 5.99 12.27
CA GLU A 221 6.11 7.17 11.41
C GLU A 221 5.18 8.23 12.01
N ILE A 222 4.01 7.83 12.54
CA ILE A 222 3.08 8.74 13.21
C ILE A 222 3.75 9.35 14.46
N ALA A 223 4.41 8.55 15.29
CA ALA A 223 5.15 9.02 16.47
C ALA A 223 6.26 10.01 16.08
N ARG A 224 7.01 9.74 15.01
CA ARG A 224 8.03 10.65 14.48
C ARG A 224 7.43 11.97 14.00
N ALA A 225 6.29 11.94 13.32
CA ALA A 225 5.62 13.15 12.86
C ALA A 225 5.10 13.98 14.05
N HIS A 226 4.62 13.31 15.09
CA HIS A 226 3.99 13.95 16.25
C HIS A 226 4.99 14.49 17.30
N ILE A 227 6.18 13.89 17.48
CA ILE A 227 7.14 14.25 18.53
C ILE A 227 7.52 15.76 18.57
N SER A 228 7.43 16.43 17.41
CA SER A 228 7.68 17.87 17.32
C SER A 228 6.52 18.72 17.80
N GLU A 229 5.41 18.13 18.24
CA GLU A 229 4.16 18.82 18.62
C GLU A 229 3.76 19.83 17.54
N PRO A 230 3.41 19.34 16.33
CA PRO A 230 3.09 20.22 15.21
C PRO A 230 1.75 20.93 15.44
N LYS A 231 1.59 22.14 14.89
CA LYS A 231 0.31 22.85 14.85
C LYS A 231 -0.72 22.13 13.98
N LEU A 232 -0.24 21.46 12.91
CA LEU A 232 -1.04 20.70 11.97
C LEU A 232 -0.36 19.36 11.66
N LEU A 233 -1.05 18.27 11.97
CA LEU A 233 -0.64 16.91 11.61
C LEU A 233 -1.41 16.45 10.38
N LEU A 234 -0.68 16.20 9.28
CA LEU A 234 -1.21 15.75 8.02
C LEU A 234 -0.95 14.25 7.86
N LEU A 235 -2.02 13.44 7.74
CA LEU A 235 -1.97 12.00 7.69
C LEU A 235 -2.47 11.49 6.33
N ASP A 236 -1.59 10.85 5.57
CA ASP A 236 -1.89 10.34 4.24
C ASP A 236 -2.11 8.83 4.29
N GLU A 237 -3.37 8.41 4.24
CA GLU A 237 -3.84 7.02 4.36
C GLU A 237 -3.20 6.27 5.55
N PRO A 238 -3.40 6.73 6.81
CA PRO A 238 -2.70 6.19 7.97
C PRO A 238 -2.96 4.70 8.23
N THR A 239 -4.04 4.13 7.69
CA THR A 239 -4.39 2.71 7.86
C THR A 239 -4.32 1.88 6.58
N ALA A 240 -3.70 2.41 5.51
CA ALA A 240 -3.53 1.64 4.27
C ALA A 240 -2.76 0.35 4.52
N GLY A 241 -3.22 -0.76 3.93
CA GLY A 241 -2.57 -2.07 4.05
C GLY A 241 -2.67 -2.76 5.42
N MET A 242 -3.45 -2.21 6.37
CA MET A 242 -3.69 -2.79 7.69
C MET A 242 -4.95 -3.66 7.71
N ASN A 243 -4.91 -4.74 8.49
CA ASN A 243 -6.09 -5.55 8.81
C ASN A 243 -7.05 -4.79 9.76
N GLN A 244 -8.23 -5.36 10.04
CA GLN A 244 -9.25 -4.72 10.89
C GLN A 244 -8.75 -4.42 12.31
N SER A 245 -8.05 -5.36 12.96
CA SER A 245 -7.51 -5.17 14.31
C SER A 245 -6.47 -4.05 14.35
N GLU A 246 -5.53 -4.05 13.41
CA GLU A 246 -4.50 -3.01 13.31
C GLU A 246 -5.09 -1.63 13.00
N THR A 247 -6.14 -1.59 12.17
CA THR A 247 -6.90 -0.37 11.86
C THR A 247 -7.59 0.19 13.11
N ALA A 248 -8.24 -0.68 13.90
CA ALA A 248 -8.90 -0.28 15.15
C ALA A 248 -7.89 0.30 16.17
N GLU A 249 -6.70 -0.32 16.30
CA GLU A 249 -5.65 0.18 17.19
C GLU A 249 -5.14 1.57 16.75
N VAL A 250 -4.92 1.79 15.44
CA VAL A 250 -4.51 3.11 14.93
C VAL A 250 -5.63 4.14 15.12
N LEU A 251 -6.89 3.75 14.91
CA LEU A 251 -8.04 4.61 15.17
C LEU A 251 -8.08 5.09 16.62
N GLN A 252 -7.92 4.17 17.59
CA GLN A 252 -7.87 4.53 19.01
C GLN A 252 -6.78 5.54 19.32
N GLN A 253 -5.61 5.40 18.70
CA GLN A 253 -4.50 6.33 18.88
C GLN A 253 -4.80 7.71 18.28
N LEU A 254 -5.40 7.76 17.10
CA LEU A 254 -5.81 9.03 16.48
C LEU A 254 -6.94 9.70 17.27
N GLN A 255 -7.89 8.92 17.82
CA GLN A 255 -8.92 9.43 18.74
C GLN A 255 -8.31 9.99 20.03
N PHE A 256 -7.27 9.34 20.56
CA PHE A 256 -6.53 9.87 21.69
C PHE A 256 -5.85 11.20 21.36
N LEU A 257 -5.17 11.33 20.20
CA LEU A 257 -4.60 12.61 19.76
C LEU A 257 -5.68 13.68 19.60
N LYS A 258 -6.84 13.33 19.01
CA LYS A 258 -7.99 14.23 18.92
C LYS A 258 -8.45 14.71 20.30
N SER A 259 -8.59 13.82 21.27
CA SER A 259 -9.00 14.17 22.65
C SER A 259 -8.00 15.08 23.37
N GLN A 260 -6.74 15.09 22.94
CA GLN A 260 -5.70 16.01 23.42
C GLN A 260 -5.70 17.37 22.68
N GLY A 261 -6.66 17.60 21.77
CA GLY A 261 -6.80 18.84 21.03
C GLY A 261 -5.86 19.00 19.83
N HIS A 262 -5.28 17.91 19.32
CA HIS A 262 -4.41 17.99 18.13
C HIS A 262 -5.21 18.23 16.86
N THR A 263 -4.77 19.21 16.06
CA THR A 263 -5.36 19.54 14.76
C THR A 263 -4.86 18.57 13.68
N MET A 264 -5.78 17.91 12.98
CA MET A 264 -5.41 16.89 12.00
C MET A 264 -6.15 17.05 10.67
N LEU A 265 -5.41 16.84 9.57
CA LEU A 265 -5.96 16.70 8.23
C LEU A 265 -5.60 15.32 7.69
N LEU A 266 -6.62 14.50 7.39
CA LEU A 266 -6.44 13.14 6.94
C LEU A 266 -6.88 12.97 5.48
N VAL A 267 -6.22 12.06 4.76
CA VAL A 267 -6.80 11.40 3.57
C VAL A 267 -7.04 9.96 3.93
N GLU A 268 -8.25 9.48 3.73
CA GLU A 268 -8.62 8.09 4.01
C GLU A 268 -9.69 7.58 3.06
N HIS A 269 -9.70 6.24 2.89
CA HIS A 269 -10.68 5.54 2.06
C HIS A 269 -11.66 4.70 2.89
N LYS A 270 -11.30 4.39 4.15
CA LYS A 270 -12.14 3.59 5.06
C LYS A 270 -13.18 4.50 5.71
N ILE A 271 -14.41 4.42 5.24
CA ILE A 271 -15.52 5.27 5.68
C ILE A 271 -15.75 5.15 7.20
N GLU A 272 -15.63 3.94 7.76
CA GLU A 272 -15.77 3.67 9.20
C GLU A 272 -14.79 4.49 10.04
N LEU A 273 -13.52 4.55 9.62
CA LEU A 273 -12.51 5.36 10.29
C LEU A 273 -12.82 6.86 10.17
N VAL A 274 -13.20 7.30 8.97
CA VAL A 274 -13.56 8.71 8.71
C VAL A 274 -14.73 9.13 9.60
N THR A 275 -15.79 8.31 9.68
CA THR A 275 -16.96 8.60 10.51
C THR A 275 -16.62 8.62 12.01
N ALA A 276 -15.76 7.70 12.48
CA ALA A 276 -15.40 7.58 13.89
C ALA A 276 -14.41 8.63 14.38
N LEU A 277 -13.66 9.30 13.47
CA LEU A 277 -12.59 10.20 13.84
C LEU A 277 -12.88 11.67 13.52
N SER A 278 -13.53 11.94 12.37
CA SER A 278 -13.57 13.30 11.79
C SER A 278 -14.69 14.16 12.39
N ASP A 279 -14.41 15.44 12.58
CA ASP A 279 -15.41 16.45 12.88
C ASP A 279 -16.12 16.89 11.61
N ARG A 280 -15.36 16.98 10.50
CA ARG A 280 -15.85 17.38 9.20
C ARG A 280 -15.17 16.57 8.09
N VAL A 281 -15.90 16.35 7.02
CA VAL A 281 -15.43 15.63 5.83
C VAL A 281 -15.52 16.51 4.61
N LEU A 282 -14.49 16.45 3.77
CA LEU A 282 -14.44 17.07 2.44
C LEU A 282 -14.46 15.95 1.40
N ALA A 283 -15.53 15.85 0.63
CA ALA A 283 -15.61 14.89 -0.47
C ALA A 283 -15.12 15.53 -1.76
N MET A 284 -14.15 14.92 -2.43
CA MET A 284 -13.56 15.42 -3.68
C MET A 284 -13.88 14.50 -4.86
N ASP A 285 -14.21 15.09 -6.00
CA ASP A 285 -14.20 14.44 -7.31
C ASP A 285 -13.76 15.41 -8.40
N GLY A 286 -13.04 14.88 -9.43
CA GLY A 286 -12.57 15.69 -10.56
C GLY A 286 -11.75 16.92 -10.18
N GLY A 287 -11.00 16.87 -9.07
CA GLY A 287 -10.20 17.98 -8.57
C GLY A 287 -10.96 19.02 -7.73
N ARG A 288 -12.26 18.85 -7.50
CA ARG A 288 -13.13 19.81 -6.77
C ARG A 288 -13.70 19.21 -5.51
N ILE A 289 -14.06 20.05 -4.54
CA ILE A 289 -14.89 19.64 -3.42
C ILE A 289 -16.34 19.61 -3.90
N ILE A 290 -16.98 18.43 -3.83
CA ILE A 290 -18.36 18.20 -4.25
C ILE A 290 -19.34 18.21 -3.06
N ALA A 291 -18.85 17.96 -1.85
CA ALA A 291 -19.60 18.09 -0.60
C ALA A 291 -18.65 18.30 0.56
N GLN A 292 -19.13 19.01 1.60
CA GLN A 292 -18.42 19.19 2.86
C GLN A 292 -19.38 19.27 4.03
N GLY A 293 -18.97 18.83 5.20
CA GLY A 293 -19.76 18.90 6.41
C GLY A 293 -19.60 17.70 7.32
N ASP A 294 -20.64 17.41 8.07
CA ASP A 294 -20.73 16.25 8.94
C ASP A 294 -20.46 14.93 8.19
N PRO A 295 -19.69 13.98 8.76
CA PRO A 295 -19.38 12.71 8.12
C PRO A 295 -20.60 11.92 7.66
N ASP A 296 -21.66 11.84 8.48
CA ASP A 296 -22.89 11.10 8.14
C ASP A 296 -23.71 11.81 7.07
N HIS A 297 -23.72 13.15 7.11
CA HIS A 297 -24.40 13.95 6.10
C HIS A 297 -23.68 13.84 4.74
N VAL A 298 -22.35 13.98 4.72
CA VAL A 298 -21.55 13.85 3.50
C VAL A 298 -21.65 12.45 2.90
N ARG A 299 -21.66 11.41 3.73
CA ARG A 299 -21.81 10.02 3.29
C ARG A 299 -23.14 9.77 2.56
N LYS A 300 -24.22 10.42 3.01
CA LYS A 300 -25.57 10.30 2.44
C LYS A 300 -25.82 11.25 1.25
N ASN A 301 -24.87 12.15 0.96
CA ASN A 301 -25.05 13.15 -0.12
C ASN A 301 -25.10 12.44 -1.49
N PRO A 302 -26.16 12.69 -2.31
CA PRO A 302 -26.32 12.04 -3.62
C PRO A 302 -25.13 12.23 -4.55
N GLN A 303 -24.49 13.40 -4.57
CA GLN A 303 -23.31 13.67 -5.41
C GLN A 303 -22.11 12.83 -4.97
N VAL A 304 -21.91 12.64 -3.66
CA VAL A 304 -20.86 11.79 -3.12
C VAL A 304 -21.13 10.32 -3.45
N VAL A 305 -22.36 9.88 -3.21
CA VAL A 305 -22.81 8.53 -3.56
C VAL A 305 -22.64 8.29 -5.06
N GLU A 306 -22.98 9.25 -5.91
CA GLU A 306 -22.83 9.17 -7.36
C GLU A 306 -21.35 9.15 -7.78
N ALA A 307 -20.47 9.97 -7.17
CA ALA A 307 -19.03 9.97 -7.43
C ALA A 307 -18.39 8.61 -7.10
N TYR A 308 -18.85 7.94 -6.03
CA TYR A 308 -18.42 6.60 -5.67
C TYR A 308 -19.16 5.49 -6.44
N LEU A 309 -20.49 5.62 -6.64
CA LEU A 309 -21.33 4.65 -7.35
C LEU A 309 -21.41 4.93 -8.86
N GLY A 310 -21.27 6.19 -9.31
CA GLY A 310 -21.27 6.56 -10.71
C GLY A 310 -20.08 5.96 -11.45
N LYS A 311 -18.90 6.00 -10.84
CA LYS A 311 -17.75 5.19 -11.27
C LYS A 311 -18.01 3.68 -11.07
N ARG A 312 -18.77 3.28 -10.05
CA ARG A 312 -19.25 1.89 -9.89
C ARG A 312 -20.38 1.53 -10.86
N ARG A 313 -21.26 2.46 -11.26
CA ARG A 313 -22.30 2.22 -12.29
C ARG A 313 -21.75 2.30 -13.71
N GLU A 314 -20.82 3.20 -14.00
CA GLU A 314 -20.04 3.13 -15.25
C GLU A 314 -19.13 1.90 -15.25
N THR A 315 -18.49 1.57 -14.11
CA THR A 315 -17.72 0.32 -13.92
C THR A 315 -18.65 -0.89 -13.81
N ALA A 316 -19.89 -0.80 -13.30
CA ALA A 316 -20.84 -1.90 -13.25
C ALA A 316 -21.66 -2.01 -14.56
N LYS A 317 -21.96 -0.92 -15.26
CA LYS A 317 -22.49 -0.96 -16.63
C LYS A 317 -21.42 -1.39 -17.62
N LYS A 318 -20.19 -0.93 -17.41
CA LYS A 318 -19.00 -1.43 -18.08
C LYS A 318 -18.61 -2.82 -17.60
N LYS A 319 -18.78 -3.17 -16.30
CA LYS A 319 -18.67 -4.55 -15.79
C LYS A 319 -19.80 -5.46 -16.25
N ILE A 320 -20.99 -4.98 -16.58
CA ILE A 320 -22.06 -5.80 -17.18
C ILE A 320 -21.81 -5.97 -18.67
N ASP A 321 -21.31 -4.94 -19.37
CA ASP A 321 -20.85 -5.05 -20.75
C ASP A 321 -19.47 -5.77 -20.81
N ASP A 322 -18.55 -5.48 -19.86
CA ASP A 322 -17.27 -6.15 -19.68
C ASP A 322 -17.46 -7.56 -19.09
N SER A 323 -18.45 -7.80 -18.19
CA SER A 323 -18.80 -9.16 -17.73
C SER A 323 -19.48 -9.99 -18.80
N ARG A 324 -20.17 -9.40 -19.77
CA ARG A 324 -20.61 -10.11 -20.97
C ARG A 324 -19.45 -10.38 -21.93
N ALA A 325 -18.49 -9.45 -22.04
CA ALA A 325 -17.25 -9.68 -22.78
C ALA A 325 -16.31 -10.64 -22.02
N ILE A 326 -16.20 -10.50 -20.68
CA ILE A 326 -15.45 -11.41 -19.78
C ILE A 326 -16.13 -12.79 -19.77
N LEU A 327 -17.45 -12.91 -19.68
CA LEU A 327 -18.18 -14.18 -19.80
C LEU A 327 -18.02 -14.81 -21.19
N SER A 328 -17.92 -14.02 -22.26
CA SER A 328 -17.64 -14.54 -23.60
C SER A 328 -16.17 -14.97 -23.75
N VAL A 329 -15.23 -14.23 -23.14
CA VAL A 329 -13.80 -14.58 -23.09
C VAL A 329 -13.56 -15.69 -22.06
N GLN A 330 -14.21 -15.66 -20.89
CA GLN A 330 -14.18 -16.76 -19.90
C GLN A 330 -14.78 -18.04 -20.47
N ASN A 331 -15.90 -17.96 -21.17
CA ASN A 331 -16.49 -19.14 -21.83
C ASN A 331 -15.62 -19.66 -22.99
N ALA A 332 -14.96 -18.76 -23.73
CA ALA A 332 -14.02 -19.14 -24.77
C ALA A 332 -12.71 -19.71 -24.20
N LEU A 333 -12.18 -19.11 -23.11
CA LEU A 333 -10.98 -19.59 -22.41
C LEU A 333 -11.28 -20.84 -21.59
N GLN A 334 -12.46 -20.95 -20.94
CA GLN A 334 -12.88 -22.16 -20.21
C GLN A 334 -13.12 -23.34 -21.16
N GLN A 335 -13.73 -23.11 -22.34
CA GLN A 335 -13.87 -24.15 -23.35
C GLN A 335 -12.52 -24.59 -23.94
N HIS A 336 -11.55 -23.67 -24.04
CA HIS A 336 -10.20 -23.99 -24.50
C HIS A 336 -9.35 -24.65 -23.41
N ASN A 337 -9.53 -24.26 -22.13
CA ASN A 337 -8.82 -24.83 -20.99
C ASN A 337 -9.37 -26.19 -20.52
N GLN A 338 -10.72 -26.40 -20.53
CA GLN A 338 -11.29 -27.68 -20.06
C GLN A 338 -10.81 -28.91 -20.83
N SER A 339 -10.43 -28.76 -22.09
CA SER A 339 -9.85 -29.87 -22.86
C SER A 339 -8.35 -30.13 -22.63
N LYS A 340 -7.61 -29.13 -22.10
CA LYS A 340 -6.16 -29.23 -21.88
C LYS A 340 -5.77 -29.50 -20.42
N VAL A 341 -6.55 -29.01 -19.44
CA VAL A 341 -6.19 -29.07 -18.00
C VAL A 341 -6.18 -30.50 -17.46
N ASP A 342 -7.10 -31.35 -17.89
CA ASP A 342 -7.18 -32.73 -17.43
C ASP A 342 -5.98 -33.59 -17.92
N ASP A 343 -5.42 -33.26 -19.10
CA ASP A 343 -4.28 -33.98 -19.67
C ASP A 343 -2.93 -33.50 -19.08
N THR A 344 -2.78 -32.16 -18.85
CA THR A 344 -1.49 -31.59 -18.41
C THR A 344 -1.17 -31.92 -16.94
N PHE A 345 -2.17 -31.95 -16.04
CA PHE A 345 -1.97 -32.27 -14.63
C PHE A 345 -1.98 -33.81 -14.37
N ARG A 346 -2.65 -34.59 -15.22
CA ARG A 346 -2.68 -36.07 -15.07
C ARG A 346 -1.47 -36.77 -15.69
N ASP A 347 -0.83 -36.16 -16.70
CA ASP A 347 0.29 -36.83 -17.44
C ASP A 347 1.67 -36.28 -17.03
N SER A 348 1.78 -35.24 -16.19
CA SER A 348 3.07 -34.71 -15.73
C SER A 348 3.66 -35.57 -14.61
N SER A 349 4.32 -36.62 -14.98
CA SER A 349 5.15 -37.45 -14.07
C SER A 349 6.28 -36.65 -13.41
N LYS A 350 6.60 -35.41 -13.87
CA LYS A 350 7.63 -34.52 -13.29
C LYS A 350 7.27 -33.06 -13.49
N PRO A 351 6.94 -32.29 -12.40
CA PRO A 351 6.73 -30.85 -12.46
C PRO A 351 8.03 -30.10 -12.83
N LEU A 352 7.92 -28.96 -13.50
CA LEU A 352 9.07 -28.09 -13.80
C LEU A 352 9.68 -27.50 -12.53
N LEU A 353 8.81 -27.03 -11.60
CA LEU A 353 9.20 -26.58 -10.25
C LEU A 353 8.43 -27.38 -9.22
N SER A 354 9.12 -27.84 -8.18
CA SER A 354 8.50 -28.53 -7.05
C SER A 354 9.11 -28.11 -5.73
N LEU A 355 8.25 -27.77 -4.78
CA LEU A 355 8.60 -27.50 -3.38
C LEU A 355 8.08 -28.66 -2.55
N HIS A 356 8.92 -29.24 -1.70
CA HIS A 356 8.57 -30.33 -0.80
C HIS A 356 8.80 -29.93 0.65
N ASP A 357 7.72 -29.84 1.43
CA ASP A 357 7.72 -29.59 2.88
C ASP A 357 8.64 -28.44 3.33
N VAL A 358 8.55 -27.33 2.61
CA VAL A 358 9.43 -26.16 2.80
C VAL A 358 9.05 -25.37 4.04
N ASP A 359 10.01 -25.26 4.98
CA ASP A 359 9.92 -24.42 6.18
C ASP A 359 10.88 -23.22 6.06
N VAL A 360 10.35 -22.00 6.28
CA VAL A 360 11.15 -20.77 6.28
C VAL A 360 10.90 -19.99 7.55
N PHE A 361 11.98 -19.46 8.14
CA PHE A 361 11.95 -18.68 9.38
C PHE A 361 12.63 -17.32 9.21
N TYR A 362 12.02 -16.28 9.75
CA TYR A 362 12.64 -14.98 9.98
C TYR A 362 12.86 -14.79 11.49
N GLY A 363 14.06 -15.08 11.95
CA GLY A 363 14.34 -15.16 13.39
C GLY A 363 13.46 -16.21 14.07
N GLN A 364 12.57 -15.78 14.96
CA GLN A 364 11.62 -16.66 15.65
C GLN A 364 10.30 -16.84 14.89
N VAL A 365 10.07 -16.08 13.83
CA VAL A 365 8.80 -16.14 13.09
C VAL A 365 8.84 -17.26 12.07
N HIS A 366 7.98 -18.26 12.20
CA HIS A 366 7.80 -19.34 11.25
C HIS A 366 6.90 -18.86 10.10
N ALA A 367 7.52 -18.42 9.01
CA ALA A 367 6.84 -17.76 7.89
C ALA A 367 6.23 -18.73 6.88
N LEU A 368 6.89 -19.88 6.61
CA LEU A 368 6.34 -20.98 5.82
C LEU A 368 6.42 -22.29 6.61
N ARG A 369 5.36 -23.08 6.57
CA ARG A 369 5.17 -24.29 7.37
C ARG A 369 4.82 -25.47 6.45
N SER A 370 5.79 -26.32 6.15
CA SER A 370 5.67 -27.50 5.30
C SER A 370 4.93 -27.21 3.99
N VAL A 371 5.38 -26.15 3.29
CA VAL A 371 4.75 -25.71 2.05
C VAL A 371 5.21 -26.63 0.92
N SER A 372 4.24 -27.26 0.23
CA SER A 372 4.47 -28.09 -0.95
C SER A 372 3.66 -27.54 -2.11
N ILE A 373 4.32 -27.26 -3.25
CA ILE A 373 3.75 -26.64 -4.46
C ILE A 373 4.41 -27.26 -5.68
N ASP A 374 3.61 -27.63 -6.66
CA ASP A 374 4.06 -28.08 -7.96
C ASP A 374 3.64 -27.12 -9.07
N VAL A 375 4.56 -26.83 -10.00
CA VAL A 375 4.29 -26.06 -11.21
C VAL A 375 4.66 -26.91 -12.41
N PRO A 376 3.67 -27.44 -13.13
CA PRO A 376 3.91 -28.19 -14.36
C PRO A 376 4.52 -27.32 -15.46
N GLN A 377 5.19 -27.95 -16.41
CA GLN A 377 5.70 -27.25 -17.58
C GLN A 377 4.54 -26.73 -18.44
N GLY A 378 4.62 -25.46 -18.86
CA GLY A 378 3.60 -24.81 -19.68
C GLY A 378 2.29 -24.51 -18.96
N ALA A 379 2.24 -24.60 -17.62
CA ALA A 379 1.06 -24.26 -16.83
C ALA A 379 1.14 -22.88 -16.18
N ILE A 380 -0.01 -22.27 -15.95
CA ILE A 380 -0.19 -21.09 -15.08
C ILE A 380 -0.69 -21.59 -13.73
N VAL A 381 0.09 -21.40 -12.69
CA VAL A 381 -0.26 -21.75 -11.32
C VAL A 381 -0.42 -20.47 -10.50
N SER A 382 -1.53 -20.36 -9.77
CA SER A 382 -1.80 -19.23 -8.88
C SER A 382 -1.58 -19.59 -7.42
N LEU A 383 -0.83 -18.73 -6.70
CA LEU A 383 -0.68 -18.78 -5.25
C LEU A 383 -1.46 -17.64 -4.62
N LEU A 384 -2.60 -17.98 -4.03
CA LEU A 384 -3.56 -17.07 -3.44
C LEU A 384 -3.35 -16.95 -1.93
N GLY A 385 -3.74 -15.82 -1.35
CA GLY A 385 -3.71 -15.63 0.09
C GLY A 385 -3.80 -14.17 0.49
N GLY A 386 -4.22 -13.91 1.71
CA GLY A 386 -4.25 -12.56 2.29
C GLY A 386 -2.84 -12.00 2.55
N ASN A 387 -2.79 -10.76 3.03
CA ASN A 387 -1.53 -10.16 3.45
C ASN A 387 -0.89 -10.96 4.60
N ALA A 388 0.43 -11.08 4.58
CA ALA A 388 1.22 -11.86 5.55
C ALA A 388 0.92 -13.37 5.56
N SER A 389 0.24 -13.93 4.56
CA SER A 389 0.01 -15.39 4.47
C SER A 389 1.26 -16.21 4.14
N GLY A 390 2.34 -15.56 3.64
CA GLY A 390 3.59 -16.22 3.24
C GLY A 390 3.89 -16.19 1.74
N LYS A 391 3.04 -15.60 0.89
CA LYS A 391 3.19 -15.55 -0.58
C LYS A 391 4.54 -15.01 -1.04
N SER A 392 4.89 -13.80 -0.60
CA SER A 392 6.18 -13.16 -0.96
C SER A 392 7.38 -13.92 -0.39
N THR A 393 7.21 -14.62 0.76
CA THR A 393 8.25 -15.51 1.31
C THR A 393 8.45 -16.72 0.40
N THR A 394 7.36 -17.34 -0.08
CA THR A 394 7.42 -18.45 -1.06
C THR A 394 8.15 -18.01 -2.33
N MET A 395 7.81 -16.85 -2.89
CA MET A 395 8.49 -16.29 -4.06
C MET A 395 9.97 -16.06 -3.83
N LYS A 396 10.34 -15.43 -2.70
CA LYS A 396 11.75 -15.21 -2.35
C LYS A 396 12.52 -16.53 -2.20
N THR A 397 11.87 -17.53 -1.65
CA THR A 397 12.47 -18.86 -1.47
C THR A 397 12.71 -19.55 -2.80
N ILE A 398 11.74 -19.48 -3.73
CA ILE A 398 11.89 -20.00 -5.10
C ILE A 398 13.00 -19.27 -5.86
N LEU A 399 13.13 -17.96 -5.66
CA LEU A 399 14.16 -17.13 -6.30
C LEU A 399 15.54 -17.25 -5.64
N GLY A 400 15.66 -17.94 -4.50
CA GLY A 400 16.93 -18.09 -3.77
C GLY A 400 17.36 -16.83 -3.00
N LEU A 401 16.43 -15.93 -2.71
CA LEU A 401 16.64 -14.76 -1.86
C LEU A 401 16.49 -15.10 -0.38
N GLU A 402 15.74 -16.15 -0.07
CA GLU A 402 15.59 -16.74 1.26
C GLU A 402 15.90 -18.22 1.19
N GLN A 403 16.58 -18.75 2.20
CA GLN A 403 16.94 -20.17 2.26
C GLN A 403 15.94 -20.91 3.16
N PRO A 404 15.38 -22.05 2.72
CA PRO A 404 14.55 -22.85 3.59
C PRO A 404 15.38 -23.49 4.70
N LYS A 405 14.81 -23.59 5.90
CA LYS A 405 15.44 -24.29 7.03
C LYS A 405 15.21 -25.80 6.96
N LYS A 406 14.10 -26.21 6.32
CA LYS A 406 13.75 -27.60 6.02
C LYS A 406 13.06 -27.68 4.67
N GLY A 407 12.96 -28.88 4.12
CA GLY A 407 12.36 -29.14 2.83
C GLY A 407 13.35 -29.00 1.69
N GLN A 408 12.86 -29.24 0.49
CA GLN A 408 13.67 -29.22 -0.73
C GLN A 408 12.93 -28.52 -1.86
N ILE A 409 13.70 -27.94 -2.79
CA ILE A 409 13.19 -27.26 -3.97
C ILE A 409 13.85 -27.88 -5.19
N PHE A 410 13.04 -28.41 -6.08
CA PHE A 410 13.50 -29.00 -7.34
C PHE A 410 13.07 -28.13 -8.51
N TYR A 411 13.96 -27.98 -9.47
CA TYR A 411 13.70 -27.33 -10.75
C TYR A 411 14.27 -28.18 -11.88
N ASP A 412 13.42 -28.55 -12.84
CA ASP A 412 13.78 -29.45 -13.94
C ASP A 412 14.43 -30.76 -13.42
N SER A 413 13.87 -31.31 -12.34
CA SER A 413 14.36 -32.50 -11.61
C SER A 413 15.70 -32.30 -10.87
N GLY A 414 16.34 -31.13 -10.95
CA GLY A 414 17.56 -30.80 -10.22
C GLY A 414 17.25 -30.14 -8.86
N ASP A 415 17.95 -30.53 -7.81
CA ASP A 415 17.84 -29.87 -6.50
C ASP A 415 18.50 -28.49 -6.56
N ILE A 416 17.68 -27.44 -6.37
CA ILE A 416 18.12 -26.06 -6.34
C ILE A 416 18.03 -25.43 -4.94
N THR A 417 17.76 -26.21 -3.90
CA THR A 417 17.50 -25.75 -2.53
C THR A 417 18.54 -24.76 -2.05
N SER A 418 19.81 -25.07 -2.21
CA SER A 418 20.95 -24.23 -1.76
C SER A 418 21.58 -23.39 -2.86
N THR A 419 21.04 -23.40 -4.09
CA THR A 419 21.63 -22.65 -5.21
C THR A 419 21.39 -21.15 -5.10
N SER A 420 22.35 -20.35 -5.59
CA SER A 420 22.24 -18.90 -5.59
C SER A 420 21.18 -18.40 -6.58
N THR A 421 20.60 -17.22 -6.33
CA THR A 421 19.67 -16.54 -7.26
C THR A 421 20.23 -16.44 -8.68
N ARG A 422 21.53 -16.10 -8.82
CA ARG A 422 22.20 -16.03 -10.12
C ARG A 422 22.13 -17.37 -10.87
N HIS A 423 22.37 -18.47 -10.18
CA HIS A 423 22.31 -19.81 -10.78
C HIS A 423 20.89 -20.14 -11.24
N ARG A 424 19.88 -19.85 -10.42
CA ARG A 424 18.45 -20.07 -10.75
C ARG A 424 18.02 -19.27 -11.98
N VAL A 425 18.47 -18.01 -12.11
CA VAL A 425 18.21 -17.19 -13.30
C VAL A 425 18.87 -17.79 -14.54
N ILE A 426 20.12 -18.24 -14.45
CA ILE A 426 20.83 -18.91 -15.56
C ILE A 426 20.12 -20.22 -15.96
N SER A 427 19.51 -20.93 -15.01
CA SER A 427 18.75 -22.16 -15.26
C SER A 427 17.38 -21.92 -15.89
N GLY A 428 16.93 -20.66 -16.04
CA GLY A 428 15.68 -20.30 -16.71
C GLY A 428 14.53 -19.90 -15.80
N ILE A 429 14.79 -19.47 -14.54
CA ILE A 429 13.79 -18.88 -13.67
C ILE A 429 13.92 -17.36 -13.74
N ALA A 430 12.85 -16.67 -14.17
CA ALA A 430 12.79 -15.20 -14.15
C ALA A 430 11.76 -14.69 -13.14
N ALA A 431 11.87 -13.42 -12.77
CA ALA A 431 10.95 -12.78 -11.84
C ALA A 431 10.39 -11.47 -12.41
N VAL A 432 9.09 -11.27 -12.21
CA VAL A 432 8.41 -9.98 -12.33
C VAL A 432 8.02 -9.57 -10.90
N PRO A 433 8.80 -8.70 -10.25
CA PRO A 433 8.58 -8.35 -8.84
C PRO A 433 7.40 -7.40 -8.66
N GLU A 434 6.82 -7.40 -7.46
CA GLU A 434 5.86 -6.41 -7.00
C GLU A 434 6.33 -4.97 -7.28
N ALA A 435 5.39 -4.06 -7.55
CA ALA A 435 5.65 -2.66 -7.88
C ALA A 435 6.57 -2.46 -9.11
N ARG A 436 6.59 -3.43 -10.05
CA ARG A 436 7.25 -3.37 -11.37
C ARG A 436 8.77 -3.29 -11.33
N ARG A 437 9.36 -2.58 -10.37
CA ARG A 437 10.80 -2.36 -10.12
C ARG A 437 11.61 -2.16 -11.40
N VAL A 438 11.12 -1.27 -12.28
CA VAL A 438 11.91 -0.83 -13.43
C VAL A 438 13.07 0.07 -12.97
N PHE A 439 14.17 0.07 -13.71
CA PHE A 439 15.27 1.00 -13.47
C PHE A 439 14.87 2.38 -14.00
N ALA A 440 14.28 3.21 -13.13
CA ALA A 440 13.56 4.42 -13.49
C ALA A 440 14.41 5.47 -14.26
N LYS A 441 15.72 5.54 -13.97
CA LYS A 441 16.66 6.46 -14.62
C LYS A 441 17.21 5.94 -15.94
N MET A 442 17.01 4.67 -16.25
CA MET A 442 17.43 4.03 -17.49
C MET A 442 16.31 4.14 -18.52
N SER A 443 16.67 4.15 -19.80
CA SER A 443 15.72 4.07 -20.89
C SER A 443 15.01 2.71 -20.93
N VAL A 444 13.93 2.64 -21.70
CA VAL A 444 13.21 1.37 -21.96
C VAL A 444 14.17 0.33 -22.54
N GLN A 445 14.97 0.72 -23.56
CA GLN A 445 15.93 -0.18 -24.19
C GLN A 445 16.99 -0.69 -23.22
N GLU A 446 17.57 0.17 -22.37
CA GLU A 446 18.55 -0.24 -21.37
C GLU A 446 17.94 -1.18 -20.33
N ASN A 447 16.68 -0.98 -19.92
CA ASN A 447 15.96 -1.91 -19.05
C ASN A 447 15.81 -3.29 -19.68
N LEU A 448 15.53 -3.37 -20.99
CA LEU A 448 15.42 -4.65 -21.71
C LEU A 448 16.77 -5.34 -21.81
N VAL A 449 17.82 -4.63 -22.21
CA VAL A 449 19.19 -5.18 -22.34
C VAL A 449 19.70 -5.76 -21.02
N ILE A 450 19.41 -5.08 -19.88
CA ILE A 450 19.75 -5.62 -18.56
C ILE A 450 19.06 -6.97 -18.30
N GLY A 451 17.83 -7.19 -18.81
CA GLY A 451 17.16 -8.48 -18.71
C GLY A 451 17.94 -9.63 -19.33
N ALA A 452 18.76 -9.36 -20.34
CA ALA A 452 19.60 -10.33 -21.03
C ALA A 452 21.01 -10.49 -20.43
N TYR A 453 21.28 -9.99 -19.21
CA TYR A 453 22.64 -9.95 -18.63
C TYR A 453 23.33 -11.31 -18.52
N THR A 454 22.58 -12.42 -18.50
CA THR A 454 23.11 -13.78 -18.45
C THR A 454 23.56 -14.29 -19.83
N ARG A 455 23.21 -13.60 -20.91
CA ARG A 455 23.49 -13.98 -22.30
C ARG A 455 24.78 -13.33 -22.79
N LYS A 456 25.52 -14.04 -23.65
CA LYS A 456 26.85 -13.59 -24.08
C LYS A 456 26.87 -13.04 -25.52
N SER A 457 25.91 -13.45 -26.37
CA SER A 457 25.88 -13.09 -27.78
C SER A 457 25.15 -11.76 -28.00
N GLN A 458 25.85 -10.76 -28.49
CA GLN A 458 25.28 -9.45 -28.79
C GLN A 458 24.26 -9.48 -29.94
N SER A 459 24.49 -10.36 -30.93
CA SER A 459 23.56 -10.56 -32.06
C SER A 459 22.23 -11.11 -31.59
N ASP A 460 22.25 -12.08 -30.65
CA ASP A 460 21.04 -12.69 -30.11
C ASP A 460 20.25 -11.69 -29.27
N ILE A 461 20.94 -10.86 -28.48
CA ILE A 461 20.29 -9.79 -27.69
C ILE A 461 19.60 -8.77 -28.61
N SER A 462 20.20 -8.44 -29.76
CA SER A 462 19.59 -7.53 -30.73
C SER A 462 18.35 -8.13 -31.38
N TYR A 463 18.38 -9.43 -31.69
CA TYR A 463 17.22 -10.17 -32.20
C TYR A 463 16.08 -10.21 -31.17
N ASP A 464 16.40 -10.54 -29.92
CA ASP A 464 15.44 -10.59 -28.83
C ASP A 464 14.81 -9.20 -28.55
N LEU A 465 15.59 -8.13 -28.67
CA LEU A 465 15.05 -6.77 -28.55
C LEU A 465 13.98 -6.48 -29.60
N GLU A 466 14.21 -6.88 -30.86
CA GLU A 466 13.22 -6.68 -31.92
C GLU A 466 11.99 -7.58 -31.71
N ASP A 467 12.14 -8.80 -31.19
CA ASP A 467 11.01 -9.66 -30.79
C ASP A 467 10.20 -9.00 -29.66
N MET A 468 10.87 -8.48 -28.63
CA MET A 468 10.16 -7.75 -27.56
C MET A 468 9.43 -6.50 -28.09
N TYR A 469 10.00 -5.79 -29.03
CA TYR A 469 9.35 -4.64 -29.65
C TYR A 469 8.17 -5.04 -30.57
N ALA A 470 8.22 -6.22 -31.18
CA ALA A 470 7.08 -6.77 -31.92
C ALA A 470 5.92 -7.14 -30.99
N ARG A 471 6.22 -7.77 -29.84
CA ARG A 471 5.22 -8.15 -28.82
C ARG A 471 4.68 -6.95 -28.04
N PHE A 472 5.51 -5.94 -27.78
CA PHE A 472 5.15 -4.75 -27.02
C PHE A 472 5.42 -3.47 -27.83
N PRO A 473 4.61 -3.15 -28.86
CA PRO A 473 4.89 -2.04 -29.80
C PRO A 473 5.04 -0.68 -29.10
N ARG A 474 4.31 -0.46 -27.98
CA ARG A 474 4.42 0.78 -27.19
C ARG A 474 5.82 0.97 -26.59
N LEU A 475 6.51 -0.12 -26.24
CA LEU A 475 7.89 -0.02 -25.77
C LEU A 475 8.86 0.37 -26.88
N LYS A 476 8.60 -0.03 -28.14
CA LYS A 476 9.39 0.39 -29.30
C LYS A 476 9.29 1.91 -29.55
N GLU A 477 8.05 2.45 -29.51
CA GLU A 477 7.79 3.88 -29.66
C GLU A 477 8.56 4.72 -28.63
N ARG A 478 8.76 4.18 -27.42
CA ARG A 478 9.34 4.85 -26.26
C ARG A 478 10.73 4.34 -25.87
N ARG A 479 11.42 3.63 -26.78
CA ARG A 479 12.68 2.93 -26.49
C ARG A 479 13.76 3.78 -25.84
N ASN A 480 13.84 5.06 -26.17
CA ASN A 480 14.81 6.01 -25.63
C ASN A 480 14.27 6.80 -24.42
N GLN A 481 13.00 6.64 -24.04
CA GLN A 481 12.39 7.33 -22.91
C GLN A 481 12.83 6.70 -21.59
N GLN A 482 13.05 7.51 -20.55
CA GLN A 482 13.33 7.00 -19.20
C GLN A 482 12.14 6.20 -18.65
N ALA A 483 12.41 5.00 -18.16
CA ALA A 483 11.37 4.07 -17.68
C ALA A 483 10.54 4.63 -16.53
N GLY A 484 11.10 5.49 -15.69
CA GLY A 484 10.37 6.14 -14.61
C GLY A 484 9.27 7.10 -15.05
N THR A 485 9.29 7.55 -16.31
CA THR A 485 8.29 8.48 -16.88
C THR A 485 7.16 7.77 -17.62
N LEU A 486 7.20 6.45 -17.74
CA LEU A 486 6.16 5.62 -18.35
C LEU A 486 4.92 5.55 -17.45
N SER A 487 3.74 5.33 -18.06
CA SER A 487 2.53 4.98 -17.32
C SER A 487 2.67 3.65 -16.58
N GLY A 488 1.81 3.42 -15.58
CA GLY A 488 1.85 2.18 -14.80
C GLY A 488 1.74 0.91 -15.64
N GLY A 489 0.88 0.90 -16.66
CA GLY A 489 0.74 -0.24 -17.56
C GLY A 489 1.98 -0.44 -18.45
N GLU A 490 2.56 0.65 -18.98
CA GLU A 490 3.79 0.57 -19.77
C GLU A 490 4.99 0.08 -18.95
N GLN A 491 5.08 0.50 -17.66
CA GLN A 491 6.10 -0.03 -16.75
C GLN A 491 5.90 -1.53 -16.47
N GLN A 492 4.65 -1.99 -16.38
CA GLN A 492 4.33 -3.41 -16.21
C GLN A 492 4.75 -4.22 -17.45
N MET A 493 4.41 -3.73 -18.65
CA MET A 493 4.84 -4.36 -19.91
C MET A 493 6.37 -4.38 -20.03
N LEU A 494 7.05 -3.32 -19.59
CA LEU A 494 8.51 -3.28 -19.56
C LEU A 494 9.10 -4.30 -18.58
N ALA A 495 8.48 -4.50 -17.42
CA ALA A 495 8.91 -5.52 -16.46
C ALA A 495 8.75 -6.95 -17.03
N PHE A 496 7.65 -7.22 -17.76
CA PHE A 496 7.45 -8.49 -18.45
C PHE A 496 8.47 -8.70 -19.57
N ALA A 497 8.60 -7.73 -20.46
CA ALA A 497 9.56 -7.81 -21.56
C ALA A 497 10.99 -7.98 -21.04
N ARG A 498 11.38 -7.30 -19.97
CA ARG A 498 12.68 -7.47 -19.32
C ARG A 498 12.88 -8.89 -18.77
N ALA A 499 11.86 -9.49 -18.18
CA ALA A 499 11.94 -10.87 -17.69
C ALA A 499 12.10 -11.86 -18.85
N LEU A 500 11.41 -11.65 -19.98
CA LEU A 500 11.49 -12.49 -21.18
C LEU A 500 12.85 -12.45 -21.87
N MET A 501 13.60 -11.34 -21.76
CA MET A 501 14.94 -11.21 -22.33
C MET A 501 15.94 -12.26 -21.80
N SER A 502 15.66 -12.92 -20.67
CA SER A 502 16.48 -14.01 -20.15
C SER A 502 16.13 -15.38 -20.74
N HIS A 503 15.13 -15.49 -21.63
CA HIS A 503 14.57 -16.73 -22.16
C HIS A 503 14.14 -17.72 -21.06
N PRO A 504 13.24 -17.33 -20.17
CA PRO A 504 12.86 -18.16 -19.04
C PRO A 504 11.98 -19.33 -19.46
N ARG A 505 12.10 -20.44 -18.72
CA ARG A 505 11.12 -21.56 -18.77
C ARG A 505 10.05 -21.38 -17.69
N LEU A 506 10.38 -20.64 -16.61
CA LEU A 506 9.47 -20.30 -15.52
C LEU A 506 9.55 -18.80 -15.22
N ILE A 507 8.40 -18.13 -15.17
CA ILE A 507 8.30 -16.74 -14.69
C ILE A 507 7.53 -16.74 -13.38
N CYS A 508 8.15 -16.18 -12.34
CA CYS A 508 7.55 -15.93 -11.05
C CYS A 508 7.04 -14.48 -11.01
N MET A 509 5.72 -14.26 -10.88
CA MET A 509 5.08 -12.95 -10.90
C MET A 509 4.48 -12.62 -9.53
N ASP A 510 4.89 -11.51 -8.93
CA ASP A 510 4.40 -11.05 -7.61
C ASP A 510 3.46 -9.86 -7.80
N GLU A 511 2.15 -10.11 -7.61
CA GLU A 511 1.04 -9.15 -7.75
C GLU A 511 1.09 -8.34 -9.06
N PRO A 512 1.11 -9.00 -10.25
CA PRO A 512 1.31 -8.33 -11.52
C PRO A 512 0.21 -7.34 -11.89
N THR A 513 -0.98 -7.44 -11.29
CA THR A 513 -2.12 -6.55 -11.56
C THR A 513 -2.26 -5.39 -10.58
N MET A 514 -1.43 -5.34 -9.52
CA MET A 514 -1.58 -4.37 -8.44
C MET A 514 -1.43 -2.92 -8.93
N GLY A 515 -2.41 -2.07 -8.55
CA GLY A 515 -2.40 -0.63 -8.85
C GLY A 515 -2.61 -0.30 -10.32
N LEU A 516 -3.16 -1.21 -11.12
CA LEU A 516 -3.59 -1.00 -12.49
C LEU A 516 -5.08 -0.65 -12.59
N SER A 517 -5.47 0.05 -13.64
CA SER A 517 -6.88 0.23 -13.97
C SER A 517 -7.49 -1.09 -14.46
N PRO A 518 -8.82 -1.32 -14.33
CA PRO A 518 -9.46 -2.57 -14.74
C PRO A 518 -9.11 -3.02 -16.15
N ARG A 519 -9.12 -2.11 -17.13
CA ARG A 519 -8.74 -2.41 -18.51
C ARG A 519 -7.29 -2.89 -18.64
N LEU A 520 -6.37 -2.25 -17.91
CA LEU A 520 -4.97 -2.67 -17.92
C LEU A 520 -4.76 -4.01 -17.21
N VAL A 521 -5.60 -4.35 -16.23
CA VAL A 521 -5.61 -5.67 -15.60
C VAL A 521 -5.94 -6.75 -16.64
N GLU A 522 -6.99 -6.55 -17.45
CA GLU A 522 -7.36 -7.45 -18.53
C GLU A 522 -6.22 -7.62 -19.55
N ASP A 523 -5.65 -6.51 -20.01
CA ASP A 523 -4.52 -6.53 -20.94
C ASP A 523 -3.33 -7.33 -20.37
N VAL A 524 -3.05 -7.20 -19.06
CA VAL A 524 -1.97 -7.91 -18.37
C VAL A 524 -2.26 -9.40 -18.27
N LEU A 525 -3.48 -9.78 -17.87
CA LEU A 525 -3.88 -11.20 -17.78
C LEU A 525 -3.87 -11.87 -19.14
N GLU A 526 -4.34 -11.19 -20.19
CA GLU A 526 -4.26 -11.69 -21.57
C GLU A 526 -2.80 -11.88 -22.01
N GLN A 527 -1.91 -10.94 -21.70
CA GLN A 527 -0.49 -11.10 -22.00
C GLN A 527 0.13 -12.31 -21.27
N ILE A 528 -0.23 -12.53 -19.98
CA ILE A 528 0.26 -13.70 -19.21
C ILE A 528 -0.21 -15.01 -19.89
N ALA A 529 -1.48 -15.08 -20.29
CA ALA A 529 -2.00 -16.25 -21.01
C ALA A 529 -1.27 -16.48 -22.34
N ARG A 530 -1.03 -15.43 -23.12
CA ARG A 530 -0.26 -15.49 -24.37
C ARG A 530 1.18 -15.97 -24.17
N LEU A 531 1.86 -15.57 -23.08
CA LEU A 531 3.22 -16.05 -22.77
C LEU A 531 3.25 -17.57 -22.59
N ARG A 532 2.25 -18.14 -21.95
CA ARG A 532 2.09 -19.60 -21.86
C ARG A 532 1.82 -20.22 -23.23
N ASP A 533 0.83 -19.72 -23.95
CA ASP A 533 0.30 -20.34 -25.16
C ASP A 533 1.28 -20.25 -26.36
N GLU A 534 1.95 -19.10 -26.52
CA GLU A 534 2.85 -18.85 -27.65
C GLU A 534 4.29 -19.29 -27.37
N LEU A 535 4.76 -19.16 -26.12
CA LEU A 535 6.16 -19.41 -25.77
C LEU A 535 6.37 -20.69 -24.94
N GLY A 536 5.28 -21.35 -24.49
CA GLY A 536 5.36 -22.52 -23.61
C GLY A 536 5.98 -22.23 -22.24
N VAL A 537 5.96 -20.97 -21.80
CA VAL A 537 6.54 -20.54 -20.53
C VAL A 537 5.59 -20.89 -19.39
N SER A 538 6.10 -21.55 -18.35
CA SER A 538 5.35 -21.78 -17.12
C SER A 538 5.28 -20.50 -16.30
N VAL A 539 4.16 -20.27 -15.62
CA VAL A 539 3.96 -19.08 -14.78
C VAL A 539 3.55 -19.51 -13.38
N LEU A 540 4.24 -19.00 -12.36
CA LEU A 540 3.77 -19.00 -10.99
C LEU A 540 3.41 -17.57 -10.61
N MET A 541 2.12 -17.32 -10.42
CA MET A 541 1.59 -16.00 -10.14
C MET A 541 1.09 -15.91 -8.70
N VAL A 542 1.53 -14.89 -7.98
CA VAL A 542 1.00 -14.52 -6.67
C VAL A 542 0.02 -13.39 -6.84
N GLU A 543 -1.21 -13.54 -6.35
CA GLU A 543 -2.24 -12.51 -6.40
C GLU A 543 -3.11 -12.48 -5.13
N GLN A 544 -3.69 -11.31 -4.86
CA GLN A 544 -4.68 -11.13 -3.78
C GLN A 544 -6.11 -11.28 -4.30
N GLN A 545 -6.35 -10.89 -5.56
CA GLN A 545 -7.66 -10.98 -6.19
C GLN A 545 -7.83 -12.38 -6.80
N ALA A 546 -8.41 -13.29 -6.00
CA ALA A 546 -8.52 -14.70 -6.36
C ALA A 546 -9.28 -14.92 -7.68
N GLU A 547 -10.37 -14.19 -7.91
CA GLU A 547 -11.19 -14.29 -9.11
C GLU A 547 -10.39 -14.01 -10.39
N LEU A 548 -9.61 -12.92 -10.38
CA LEU A 548 -8.75 -12.56 -11.50
C LEU A 548 -7.64 -13.58 -11.74
N ALA A 549 -6.99 -14.01 -10.66
CA ALA A 549 -5.90 -14.96 -10.76
C ALA A 549 -6.36 -16.33 -11.28
N LEU A 550 -7.48 -16.83 -10.74
CA LEU A 550 -8.05 -18.12 -11.12
C LEU A 550 -8.68 -18.11 -12.52
N SER A 551 -9.05 -16.93 -13.07
CA SER A 551 -9.65 -16.84 -14.41
C SER A 551 -8.70 -17.28 -15.53
N ILE A 552 -7.37 -17.16 -15.33
CA ILE A 552 -6.34 -17.55 -16.31
C ILE A 552 -5.48 -18.74 -15.85
N ALA A 553 -5.57 -19.10 -14.56
CA ALA A 553 -4.77 -20.20 -14.00
C ALA A 553 -5.33 -21.57 -14.39
N ASP A 554 -4.43 -22.54 -14.49
CA ASP A 554 -4.77 -23.96 -14.64
C ASP A 554 -5.01 -24.59 -13.26
N TYR A 555 -4.20 -24.18 -12.27
CA TYR A 555 -4.25 -24.70 -10.90
C TYR A 555 -4.02 -23.60 -9.87
N GLY A 556 -4.57 -23.76 -8.68
CA GLY A 556 -4.44 -22.80 -7.58
C GLY A 556 -4.05 -23.44 -6.25
N TYR A 557 -3.28 -22.68 -5.47
CA TYR A 557 -2.94 -22.96 -4.08
C TYR A 557 -3.41 -21.79 -3.22
N VAL A 558 -4.09 -22.07 -2.12
CA VAL A 558 -4.53 -21.05 -1.15
C VAL A 558 -3.65 -21.14 0.09
N LEU A 559 -2.85 -20.12 0.31
CA LEU A 559 -1.90 -20.02 1.42
C LEU A 559 -2.50 -19.18 2.56
N GLN A 560 -2.52 -19.74 3.76
CA GLN A 560 -2.98 -19.06 4.97
C GLN A 560 -2.04 -19.35 6.14
N ASN A 561 -1.58 -18.32 6.83
CA ASN A 561 -0.68 -18.44 7.99
C ASN A 561 0.56 -19.31 7.73
N GLY A 562 1.13 -19.21 6.53
CA GLY A 562 2.31 -19.96 6.12
C GLY A 562 2.08 -21.40 5.68
N SER A 563 0.85 -21.89 5.59
CA SER A 563 0.51 -23.26 5.18
C SER A 563 -0.49 -23.27 4.02
N ILE A 564 -0.40 -24.29 3.13
CA ILE A 564 -1.40 -24.51 2.10
C ILE A 564 -2.67 -25.05 2.77
N ARG A 565 -3.80 -24.35 2.58
CA ARG A 565 -5.11 -24.72 3.13
C ARG A 565 -6.00 -25.42 2.12
N LEU A 566 -5.98 -24.94 0.90
CA LEU A 566 -6.75 -25.49 -0.22
C LEU A 566 -5.86 -25.52 -1.45
N GLN A 567 -6.09 -26.48 -2.33
CA GLN A 567 -5.45 -26.56 -3.62
C GLN A 567 -6.35 -27.34 -4.59
N GLY A 568 -6.25 -27.04 -5.86
CA GLY A 568 -7.03 -27.73 -6.88
C GLY A 568 -7.03 -27.03 -8.23
N PRO A 569 -7.69 -27.63 -9.25
CA PRO A 569 -7.96 -26.95 -10.51
C PRO A 569 -8.61 -25.59 -10.26
N ALA A 570 -8.23 -24.58 -11.04
CA ALA A 570 -8.69 -23.21 -10.83
C ALA A 570 -10.22 -23.08 -10.89
N SER A 571 -10.89 -23.83 -11.80
CA SER A 571 -12.35 -23.90 -11.88
C SER A 571 -12.99 -24.40 -10.57
N SER A 572 -12.44 -25.45 -9.96
CA SER A 572 -12.97 -26.00 -8.70
C SER A 572 -12.77 -25.04 -7.52
N LEU A 573 -11.71 -24.24 -7.54
CA LEU A 573 -11.47 -23.24 -6.49
C LEU A 573 -12.38 -22.01 -6.63
N LEU A 574 -12.74 -21.62 -7.86
CA LEU A 574 -13.70 -20.54 -8.11
C LEU A 574 -15.09 -20.86 -7.54
N ASP A 575 -15.51 -22.12 -7.61
CA ASP A 575 -16.80 -22.60 -7.10
C ASP A 575 -16.78 -22.93 -5.59
N ASN A 576 -15.62 -22.89 -4.95
CA ASN A 576 -15.47 -23.24 -3.55
C ASN A 576 -15.98 -22.14 -2.61
N SER A 577 -16.99 -22.44 -1.78
CA SER A 577 -17.59 -21.47 -0.85
C SER A 577 -16.60 -20.84 0.13
N GLN A 578 -15.58 -21.59 0.60
CA GLN A 578 -14.56 -21.06 1.50
C GLN A 578 -13.63 -20.06 0.81
N VAL A 579 -13.33 -20.27 -0.47
CA VAL A 579 -12.57 -19.30 -1.29
C VAL A 579 -13.43 -18.08 -1.59
N GLN A 580 -14.72 -18.28 -1.88
CA GLN A 580 -15.67 -17.21 -2.11
C GLN A 580 -15.84 -16.33 -0.86
N GLU A 581 -16.01 -16.90 0.29
CA GLU A 581 -16.20 -16.17 1.55
C GLU A 581 -14.92 -15.45 1.99
N ALA A 582 -13.74 -16.06 1.85
CA ALA A 582 -12.47 -15.50 2.30
C ALA A 582 -11.87 -14.47 1.34
N TYR A 583 -12.11 -14.59 0.02
CA TYR A 583 -11.36 -13.82 -1.00
C TYR A 583 -12.24 -13.16 -2.07
N LEU A 584 -13.50 -13.58 -2.28
CA LEU A 584 -14.38 -13.05 -3.30
C LEU A 584 -15.42 -12.05 -2.75
N GLY A 585 -15.35 -11.73 -1.44
CA GLY A 585 -16.23 -10.76 -0.76
C GLY A 585 -17.68 -11.26 -0.80
N GLY A 586 -18.08 -12.01 0.21
CA GLY A 586 -19.44 -12.53 0.33
C GLY A 586 -20.49 -11.44 0.29
N MET A 587 -21.06 -11.21 -0.91
CA MET A 587 -22.40 -10.64 -1.05
C MET A 587 -23.37 -11.83 -1.10
N ARG A 588 -23.78 -12.30 0.07
CA ARG A 588 -25.11 -12.90 0.18
C ARG A 588 -26.09 -11.73 0.35
N GLU A 589 -26.83 -11.43 -0.69
CA GLU A 589 -28.18 -10.89 -0.53
C GLU A 589 -28.96 -11.94 0.29
N GLU A 590 -29.29 -11.58 1.52
CA GLU A 590 -30.38 -12.24 2.23
C GLU A 590 -31.65 -11.91 1.47
N ALA A 591 -32.24 -12.97 0.87
CA ALA A 591 -33.58 -12.92 0.28
C ALA A 591 -34.64 -13.04 1.40
#